data_2c693ada1494075de25e6c07c68b410a
#
_entry.id   2c693ada1494075de25e6c07c68b410a
#
_cell.length_a   1.000
_cell.length_b   1.000
_cell.length_c   1.000
_cell.angle_alpha   90.00
_cell.angle_beta   90.00
_cell.angle_gamma   90.00
#
_symmetry.space_group_name_H-M   'P 1'
#
loop_
_entity.id
_entity.type
_entity.pdbx_description
1 polymer ?
#
loop_
_entity_poly.entity_id
_entity_poly.type
_entity_poly.pdbx_seq_one_letter_code
_entity_poly.pdbx_strand_id
1 'polypeptide(L)'
;MINLVTTFQPLVDEKFSTESKSSILSSQNFSWTGAHSIKLYKISTSPMNDYDRAGTNTATNWSRYGAVASLDATTEELTLTRDRSFTFCLDALDSDETAQQLSAASALERELREVAIPEIDSYLFGVACDKAGTKPAELALTPQNIYGEIIKGSLALDNAQVPDSPRYLVVSPQTYYIMKQSANILLSGTEVAADMAIRGVIGTLDGLTVVKVPASRLPAGFGFLVLSPEALVCPTKLQDFQTHLNPPGLSGTLVEGRLVYDCFALDNKLKGLYYQAQPVKA
;
A
#
# COMPACT_ATOMS: atom_id res chain seq x y z
N MET A 1 17.38 -15.80 32.00
CA MET A 1 16.17 -15.30 31.34
C MET A 1 16.17 -15.89 29.93
N ILE A 2 15.34 -16.86 29.63
CA ILE A 2 15.27 -17.44 28.27
C ILE A 2 14.48 -16.43 27.41
N ASN A 3 15.17 -15.84 26.47
CA ASN A 3 14.56 -14.87 25.58
C ASN A 3 13.69 -15.63 24.56
N LEU A 4 12.41 -15.84 24.87
CA LEU A 4 11.45 -16.52 24.00
C LEU A 4 11.13 -15.72 22.71
N VAL A 5 11.54 -14.48 22.67
CA VAL A 5 11.32 -13.51 21.56
C VAL A 5 11.93 -13.97 20.25
N THR A 6 13.11 -14.60 20.27
CA THR A 6 13.80 -15.11 19.08
C THR A 6 13.10 -16.26 18.38
N THR A 7 12.17 -16.94 19.04
CA THR A 7 11.46 -18.09 18.46
C THR A 7 10.15 -17.67 17.78
N PHE A 8 9.55 -16.55 18.20
CA PHE A 8 8.26 -16.07 17.66
C PHE A 8 8.44 -15.05 16.52
N GLN A 9 9.48 -14.24 16.54
CA GLN A 9 9.69 -13.18 15.54
C GLN A 9 9.65 -13.67 14.07
N PRO A 10 10.35 -14.73 13.66
CA PRO A 10 10.33 -15.19 12.28
C PRO A 10 8.93 -15.67 11.84
N LEU A 11 8.22 -16.37 12.72
CA LEU A 11 6.88 -16.90 12.43
C LEU A 11 5.84 -15.77 12.31
N VAL A 12 5.93 -14.78 13.18
CA VAL A 12 5.05 -13.61 13.16
C VAL A 12 5.30 -12.74 11.93
N ASP A 13 6.56 -12.52 11.58
CA ASP A 13 6.95 -11.72 10.41
C ASP A 13 6.48 -12.35 9.10
N GLU A 14 6.68 -13.65 8.94
CA GLU A 14 6.22 -14.40 7.78
C GLU A 14 4.68 -14.33 7.64
N LYS A 15 3.94 -14.51 8.72
CA LYS A 15 2.49 -14.47 8.69
C LYS A 15 1.95 -13.08 8.43
N PHE A 16 2.56 -12.05 9.01
CA PHE A 16 2.19 -10.66 8.77
C PHE A 16 2.37 -10.28 7.30
N SER A 17 3.50 -10.58 6.68
CA SER A 17 3.78 -10.28 5.28
C SER A 17 2.87 -11.04 4.31
N THR A 18 2.46 -12.27 4.65
CA THR A 18 1.59 -13.10 3.80
C THR A 18 0.14 -12.61 3.79
N GLU A 19 -0.38 -12.08 4.89
CA GLU A 19 -1.78 -11.66 5.02
C GLU A 19 -2.01 -10.19 4.66
N SER A 20 -0.99 -9.35 4.71
CA SER A 20 -1.09 -7.93 4.35
C SER A 20 -1.11 -7.73 2.83
N LYS A 21 -1.89 -6.74 2.37
CA LYS A 21 -1.91 -6.30 0.97
C LYS A 21 -0.86 -5.24 0.67
N SER A 22 -0.27 -4.63 1.69
CA SER A 22 0.72 -3.56 1.56
C SER A 22 1.95 -3.98 0.75
N SER A 23 2.44 -5.20 0.92
CA SER A 23 3.63 -5.71 0.23
C SER A 23 3.47 -5.82 -1.29
N ILE A 24 2.24 -6.07 -1.78
CA ILE A 24 1.94 -6.19 -3.21
C ILE A 24 1.70 -4.80 -3.83
N LEU A 25 1.10 -3.90 -3.06
CA LEU A 25 0.61 -2.61 -3.54
C LEU A 25 1.59 -1.46 -3.32
N SER A 26 2.74 -1.71 -2.67
CA SER A 26 3.75 -0.69 -2.39
C SER A 26 5.13 -1.09 -2.87
N SER A 27 5.96 -0.09 -3.12
CA SER A 27 7.37 -0.28 -3.46
C SER A 27 8.19 -0.68 -2.24
N GLN A 28 9.01 -1.72 -2.39
CA GLN A 28 9.91 -2.23 -1.36
C GLN A 28 11.35 -1.65 -1.48
N ASN A 29 11.55 -0.66 -2.34
CA ASN A 29 12.89 -0.18 -2.71
C ASN A 29 13.54 0.76 -1.69
N PHE A 30 12.93 0.99 -0.52
CA PHE A 30 13.41 1.94 0.47
C PHE A 30 13.84 1.22 1.76
N SER A 31 15.06 1.51 2.22
CA SER A 31 15.57 1.02 3.50
C SER A 31 15.45 2.11 4.58
N TRP A 32 14.80 1.77 5.69
CA TRP A 32 14.57 2.65 6.84
C TRP A 32 15.46 2.33 8.04
N THR A 33 16.52 1.55 7.84
CA THR A 33 17.41 1.12 8.90
C THR A 33 18.13 2.34 9.51
N GLY A 34 17.92 2.57 10.80
CA GLY A 34 18.59 3.64 11.55
C GLY A 34 18.05 5.07 11.33
N ALA A 35 17.14 5.29 10.36
CA ALA A 35 16.64 6.61 10.04
C ALA A 35 15.24 6.87 10.65
N HIS A 36 14.97 8.09 11.13
CA HIS A 36 13.64 8.56 11.51
C HIS A 36 12.93 9.20 10.33
N SER A 37 13.68 9.88 9.47
CA SER A 37 13.20 10.45 8.21
C SER A 37 14.15 10.11 7.08
N ILE A 38 13.62 10.01 5.87
CA ILE A 38 14.39 9.82 4.63
C ILE A 38 14.14 11.03 3.73
N LYS A 39 15.21 11.58 3.16
CA LYS A 39 15.14 12.65 2.18
C LYS A 39 15.34 12.08 0.79
N LEU A 40 14.36 12.28 -0.06
CA LEU A 40 14.40 11.93 -1.47
C LEU A 40 14.77 13.16 -2.30
N TYR A 41 15.79 13.03 -3.14
CA TYR A 41 16.13 14.09 -4.08
C TYR A 41 15.23 14.02 -5.31
N LYS A 42 14.67 15.18 -5.66
CA LYS A 42 13.95 15.41 -6.91
C LYS A 42 14.81 16.31 -7.78
N ILE A 43 15.37 15.74 -8.83
CA ILE A 43 16.24 16.47 -9.76
C ILE A 43 15.39 16.90 -10.95
N SER A 44 15.42 18.18 -11.28
CA SER A 44 14.75 18.71 -12.47
C SER A 44 15.45 18.23 -13.74
N THR A 45 14.73 18.14 -14.84
CA THR A 45 15.26 17.83 -16.16
C THR A 45 15.31 19.10 -17.01
N SER A 46 16.31 19.17 -17.90
CA SER A 46 16.39 20.22 -18.90
C SER A 46 15.62 19.83 -20.16
N PRO A 47 14.88 20.74 -20.80
CA PRO A 47 14.25 20.47 -22.08
C PRO A 47 15.29 20.28 -23.18
N MET A 48 14.91 19.52 -24.21
CA MET A 48 15.74 19.40 -25.42
C MET A 48 15.67 20.71 -26.21
N ASN A 49 16.80 21.18 -26.70
CA ASN A 49 16.91 22.33 -27.58
C ASN A 49 17.39 21.86 -28.96
N ASP A 50 17.01 22.60 -30.01
CA ASP A 50 17.56 22.38 -31.34
C ASP A 50 19.02 22.85 -31.37
N TYR A 51 19.90 22.01 -31.92
CA TYR A 51 21.30 22.37 -32.06
C TYR A 51 21.52 23.37 -33.19
N ASP A 52 22.03 24.54 -32.85
CA ASP A 52 22.33 25.61 -33.84
C ASP A 52 23.59 25.28 -34.64
N ARG A 53 23.40 24.52 -35.75
CA ARG A 53 24.49 24.11 -36.64
C ARG A 53 25.10 25.30 -37.35
N ALA A 54 24.32 26.31 -37.67
CA ALA A 54 24.79 27.50 -38.40
C ALA A 54 25.47 28.53 -37.50
N GLY A 55 25.28 28.45 -36.17
CA GLY A 55 25.84 29.43 -35.21
C GLY A 55 25.19 30.76 -35.26
N THR A 56 23.92 30.83 -35.68
CA THR A 56 23.17 32.10 -35.89
C THR A 56 22.57 32.67 -34.60
N ASN A 57 22.39 31.86 -33.56
CA ASN A 57 21.78 32.28 -32.28
C ASN A 57 22.77 32.78 -31.22
N THR A 58 24.00 33.11 -31.62
CA THR A 58 25.07 33.53 -30.69
C THR A 58 24.77 34.84 -29.97
N ALA A 59 23.81 35.65 -30.46
CA ALA A 59 23.40 36.88 -29.79
C ALA A 59 22.60 36.66 -28.48
N THR A 60 21.87 35.56 -28.39
CA THR A 60 21.04 35.18 -27.23
C THR A 60 21.60 34.01 -26.43
N ASN A 61 22.37 33.14 -27.07
CA ASN A 61 22.96 31.97 -26.46
C ASN A 61 24.44 31.84 -26.85
N TRP A 62 25.33 31.83 -25.88
CA TRP A 62 26.77 31.59 -26.11
C TRP A 62 27.08 30.16 -26.55
N SER A 63 26.12 29.23 -26.39
CA SER A 63 26.27 27.80 -26.71
C SER A 63 25.39 27.42 -27.91
N ARG A 64 25.93 26.61 -28.80
CA ARG A 64 25.17 26.00 -29.91
C ARG A 64 24.16 24.95 -29.46
N TYR A 65 24.25 24.50 -28.21
CA TYR A 65 23.30 23.57 -27.60
C TYR A 65 22.05 24.25 -27.02
N GLY A 66 21.92 25.57 -27.18
CA GLY A 66 20.82 26.35 -26.63
C GLY A 66 21.13 26.98 -25.25
N ALA A 67 20.10 27.42 -24.56
CA ALA A 67 20.25 28.02 -23.24
C ALA A 67 20.74 26.99 -22.22
N VAL A 68 21.77 27.35 -21.45
CA VAL A 68 22.26 26.51 -20.35
C VAL A 68 21.33 26.68 -19.16
N ALA A 69 20.63 25.61 -18.77
CA ALA A 69 19.83 25.57 -17.57
C ALA A 69 20.59 24.86 -16.44
N SER A 70 20.60 25.46 -15.25
CA SER A 70 21.03 24.74 -14.06
C SER A 70 19.96 23.73 -13.66
N LEU A 71 20.40 22.53 -13.29
CA LEU A 71 19.49 21.52 -12.72
C LEU A 71 19.24 21.86 -11.24
N ASP A 72 18.00 22.14 -10.92
CA ASP A 72 17.59 22.35 -9.53
C ASP A 72 17.27 21.01 -8.88
N ALA A 73 17.74 20.84 -7.64
CA ALA A 73 17.42 19.71 -6.82
C ALA A 73 16.55 20.15 -5.64
N THR A 74 15.35 19.63 -5.56
CA THR A 74 14.48 19.75 -4.38
C THR A 74 14.48 18.46 -3.59
N THR A 75 14.16 18.52 -2.30
CA THR A 75 14.08 17.34 -1.44
C THR A 75 12.68 17.16 -0.92
N GLU A 76 12.20 15.92 -0.96
CA GLU A 76 11.00 15.46 -0.26
C GLU A 76 11.43 14.72 1.00
N GLU A 77 10.89 15.11 2.15
CA GLU A 77 11.20 14.47 3.42
C GLU A 77 10.03 13.58 3.84
N LEU A 78 10.32 12.30 4.01
CA LEU A 78 9.38 11.29 4.47
C LEU A 78 9.72 10.97 5.93
N THR A 79 8.81 11.29 6.86
CA THR A 79 8.99 11.07 8.29
C THR A 79 7.95 10.10 8.80
N LEU A 80 8.39 9.05 9.52
CA LEU A 80 7.50 8.06 10.12
C LEU A 80 6.71 8.71 11.28
N THR A 81 5.39 8.64 11.20
CA THR A 81 4.49 9.24 12.19
C THR A 81 3.68 8.24 13.00
N ARG A 82 3.50 7.01 12.48
CA ARG A 82 2.69 5.99 13.13
C ARG A 82 3.54 5.10 14.03
N ASP A 83 3.35 5.23 15.33
CA ASP A 83 3.93 4.37 16.37
C ASP A 83 2.78 3.79 17.18
N ARG A 84 2.51 2.50 16.99
CA ARG A 84 1.37 1.80 17.57
C ARG A 84 1.85 0.66 18.45
N SER A 85 1.16 0.45 19.55
CA SER A 85 1.46 -0.64 20.46
C SER A 85 0.20 -1.30 20.95
N PHE A 86 0.31 -2.56 21.31
CA PHE A 86 -0.72 -3.30 22.00
C PHE A 86 -0.10 -4.08 23.16
N THR A 87 -0.91 -4.34 24.17
CA THR A 87 -0.52 -5.19 25.29
C THR A 87 -1.74 -5.96 25.77
N PHE A 88 -1.55 -7.21 26.11
CA PHE A 88 -2.55 -8.04 26.76
C PHE A 88 -1.90 -9.03 27.72
N CYS A 89 -2.66 -9.47 28.70
CA CYS A 89 -2.21 -10.46 29.66
C CYS A 89 -3.10 -11.71 29.62
N LEU A 90 -2.47 -12.85 29.88
CA LEU A 90 -3.13 -14.12 30.09
C LEU A 90 -2.86 -14.55 31.53
N ASP A 91 -3.91 -14.65 32.35
CA ASP A 91 -3.77 -15.15 33.71
C ASP A 91 -3.38 -16.64 33.71
N ALA A 92 -2.56 -17.02 34.69
CA ALA A 92 -2.09 -18.38 34.81
C ALA A 92 -3.23 -19.37 35.10
N LEU A 93 -4.24 -18.94 35.88
CA LEU A 93 -5.37 -19.76 36.22
C LEU A 93 -6.28 -19.97 35.00
N ASP A 94 -6.56 -18.90 34.23
CA ASP A 94 -7.36 -18.97 33.01
C ASP A 94 -6.69 -19.88 31.96
N SER A 95 -5.37 -19.86 31.87
CA SER A 95 -4.59 -20.72 30.97
C SER A 95 -4.71 -22.20 31.38
N ASP A 96 -4.71 -22.49 32.68
CA ASP A 96 -4.84 -23.87 33.19
C ASP A 96 -6.29 -24.38 33.02
N GLU A 97 -7.29 -23.56 33.39
CA GLU A 97 -8.70 -23.93 33.28
C GLU A 97 -9.18 -24.11 31.82
N THR A 98 -8.54 -23.45 30.86
CA THR A 98 -8.82 -23.60 29.42
C THR A 98 -7.99 -24.74 28.76
N ALA A 99 -7.34 -25.58 29.54
CA ALA A 99 -6.47 -26.67 29.05
C ALA A 99 -5.41 -26.19 28.05
N GLN A 100 -4.80 -25.03 28.30
CA GLN A 100 -3.77 -24.37 27.47
C GLN A 100 -4.22 -24.01 26.04
N GLN A 101 -5.51 -23.95 25.77
CA GLN A 101 -6.01 -23.44 24.50
C GLN A 101 -5.74 -21.92 24.32
N LEU A 102 -5.68 -21.19 25.43
CA LEU A 102 -5.22 -19.80 25.48
C LEU A 102 -3.68 -19.77 25.62
N SER A 103 -2.98 -19.88 24.51
CA SER A 103 -1.54 -19.69 24.48
C SER A 103 -1.18 -18.26 24.02
N ALA A 104 -0.10 -17.71 24.56
CA ALA A 104 0.40 -16.39 24.18
C ALA A 104 0.68 -16.29 22.68
N ALA A 105 1.16 -17.37 22.07
CA ALA A 105 1.45 -17.42 20.63
C ALA A 105 0.18 -17.34 19.78
N SER A 106 -0.86 -18.13 20.10
CA SER A 106 -2.11 -18.10 19.34
C SER A 106 -2.88 -16.79 19.53
N ALA A 107 -2.79 -16.18 20.72
CA ALA A 107 -3.38 -14.88 20.99
C ALA A 107 -2.67 -13.77 20.21
N LEU A 108 -1.32 -13.80 20.15
CA LEU A 108 -0.53 -12.86 19.36
C LEU A 108 -0.82 -12.99 17.86
N GLU A 109 -0.88 -14.22 17.35
CA GLU A 109 -1.24 -14.44 15.94
C GLU A 109 -2.62 -13.87 15.58
N ARG A 110 -3.58 -14.03 16.49
CA ARG A 110 -4.92 -13.51 16.31
C ARG A 110 -4.94 -11.98 16.35
N GLU A 111 -4.24 -11.36 17.30
CA GLU A 111 -4.11 -9.91 17.42
C GLU A 111 -3.50 -9.30 16.16
N LEU A 112 -2.44 -9.89 15.63
CA LEU A 112 -1.83 -9.45 14.38
C LEU A 112 -2.77 -9.58 13.19
N ARG A 113 -3.46 -10.71 13.07
CA ARG A 113 -4.35 -10.98 11.94
C ARG A 113 -5.62 -10.15 11.96
N GLU A 114 -6.23 -9.97 13.14
CA GLU A 114 -7.56 -9.37 13.28
C GLU A 114 -7.51 -7.87 13.55
N VAL A 115 -6.40 -7.34 14.09
CA VAL A 115 -6.27 -5.94 14.49
C VAL A 115 -5.16 -5.24 13.71
N ALA A 116 -3.91 -5.68 13.83
CA ALA A 116 -2.77 -4.95 13.30
C ALA A 116 -2.76 -4.88 11.76
N ILE A 117 -2.94 -6.01 11.09
CA ILE A 117 -2.98 -6.07 9.61
C ILE A 117 -4.13 -5.23 9.03
N PRO A 118 -5.38 -5.34 9.50
CA PRO A 118 -6.47 -4.50 9.03
C PRO A 118 -6.25 -3.01 9.26
N GLU A 119 -5.62 -2.62 10.39
CA GLU A 119 -5.31 -1.22 10.69
C GLU A 119 -4.28 -0.66 9.68
N ILE A 120 -3.21 -1.39 9.41
CA ILE A 120 -2.18 -0.99 8.44
C ILE A 120 -2.76 -0.88 7.04
N ASP A 121 -3.52 -1.90 6.60
CA ASP A 121 -4.16 -1.88 5.29
C ASP A 121 -5.15 -0.70 5.16
N SER A 122 -5.97 -0.44 6.19
CA SER A 122 -6.91 0.69 6.17
C SER A 122 -6.19 2.03 6.08
N TYR A 123 -5.07 2.16 6.78
CA TYR A 123 -4.24 3.37 6.71
C TYR A 123 -3.64 3.55 5.32
N LEU A 124 -3.09 2.47 4.73
CA LEU A 124 -2.55 2.48 3.36
C LEU A 124 -3.61 2.93 2.35
N PHE A 125 -4.80 2.32 2.38
CA PHE A 125 -5.86 2.70 1.45
C PHE A 125 -6.38 4.11 1.69
N GLY A 126 -6.45 4.55 2.94
CA GLY A 126 -6.76 5.94 3.27
C GLY A 126 -5.79 6.92 2.60
N VAL A 127 -4.48 6.72 2.81
CA VAL A 127 -3.43 7.56 2.21
C VAL A 127 -3.45 7.48 0.68
N ALA A 128 -3.60 6.28 0.10
CA ALA A 128 -3.63 6.10 -1.34
C ALA A 128 -4.82 6.83 -1.99
N CYS A 129 -6.00 6.78 -1.37
CA CYS A 129 -7.18 7.50 -1.83
C CYS A 129 -7.03 9.01 -1.65
N ASP A 130 -6.49 9.46 -0.49
CA ASP A 130 -6.33 10.88 -0.17
C ASP A 130 -5.27 11.56 -1.03
N LYS A 131 -4.24 10.84 -1.41
CA LYS A 131 -3.11 11.37 -2.19
C LYS A 131 -3.18 11.04 -3.68
N ALA A 132 -4.25 10.36 -4.14
CA ALA A 132 -4.39 10.04 -5.56
C ALA A 132 -4.29 11.31 -6.43
N GLY A 133 -3.44 11.24 -7.46
CA GLY A 133 -3.19 12.37 -8.36
C GLY A 133 -4.37 12.65 -9.30
N THR A 134 -5.24 11.66 -9.54
CA THR A 134 -6.46 11.83 -10.33
C THR A 134 -7.65 11.33 -9.53
N LYS A 135 -8.58 12.24 -9.25
CA LYS A 135 -9.82 12.00 -8.51
C LYS A 135 -10.99 12.60 -9.27
N PRO A 136 -11.67 11.84 -10.12
CA PRO A 136 -12.90 12.29 -10.75
C PRO A 136 -14.00 12.56 -9.72
N ALA A 137 -15.06 13.25 -10.15
CA ALA A 137 -16.25 13.44 -9.32
C ALA A 137 -16.85 12.09 -8.88
N GLU A 138 -17.48 12.09 -7.73
CA GLU A 138 -18.18 10.91 -7.23
C GLU A 138 -19.22 10.42 -8.24
N LEU A 139 -19.23 9.12 -8.48
CA LEU A 139 -20.13 8.49 -9.43
C LEU A 139 -20.67 7.17 -8.89
N ALA A 140 -21.98 6.98 -8.96
CA ALA A 140 -22.59 5.68 -8.66
C ALA A 140 -22.19 4.65 -9.71
N LEU A 141 -21.48 3.61 -9.27
CA LEU A 141 -21.05 2.52 -10.15
C LEU A 141 -22.22 1.56 -10.41
N THR A 142 -22.43 1.24 -11.66
CA THR A 142 -23.46 0.33 -12.17
C THR A 142 -22.83 -0.69 -13.13
N PRO A 143 -23.50 -1.84 -13.39
CA PRO A 143 -22.99 -2.82 -14.35
C PRO A 143 -22.74 -2.24 -15.76
N GLN A 144 -23.43 -1.16 -16.12
CA GLN A 144 -23.34 -0.54 -17.45
C GLN A 144 -22.13 0.41 -17.56
N ASN A 145 -21.75 1.11 -16.48
CA ASN A 145 -20.71 2.13 -16.54
C ASN A 145 -19.35 1.68 -16.00
N ILE A 146 -19.30 0.66 -15.13
CA ILE A 146 -18.10 0.28 -14.39
C ILE A 146 -16.90 -0.03 -15.29
N TYR A 147 -17.12 -0.71 -16.40
CA TYR A 147 -16.05 -1.04 -17.33
C TYR A 147 -15.45 0.23 -17.96
N GLY A 148 -16.31 1.15 -18.42
CA GLY A 148 -15.88 2.40 -18.99
C GLY A 148 -15.10 3.27 -17.99
N GLU A 149 -15.50 3.28 -16.71
CA GLU A 149 -14.80 4.04 -15.68
C GLU A 149 -13.44 3.43 -15.32
N ILE A 150 -13.31 2.10 -15.29
CA ILE A 150 -12.02 1.41 -15.10
C ILE A 150 -11.06 1.74 -16.24
N ILE A 151 -11.53 1.69 -17.50
CA ILE A 151 -10.71 2.07 -18.67
C ILE A 151 -10.27 3.53 -18.61
N LYS A 152 -11.12 4.44 -18.15
CA LYS A 152 -10.70 5.86 -17.93
C LYS A 152 -9.58 5.96 -16.91
N GLY A 153 -9.59 5.12 -15.87
CA GLY A 153 -8.49 5.03 -14.91
C GLY A 153 -7.20 4.56 -15.59
N SER A 154 -7.24 3.50 -16.40
CA SER A 154 -6.09 3.03 -17.17
C SER A 154 -5.57 4.11 -18.13
N LEU A 155 -6.47 4.74 -18.89
CA LEU A 155 -6.14 5.84 -19.80
C LEU A 155 -5.46 7.02 -19.09
N ALA A 156 -5.89 7.35 -17.87
CA ALA A 156 -5.28 8.43 -17.09
C ALA A 156 -3.83 8.11 -16.71
N LEU A 157 -3.53 6.85 -16.36
CA LEU A 157 -2.17 6.39 -16.10
C LEU A 157 -1.32 6.38 -17.37
N ASP A 158 -1.87 5.95 -18.51
CA ASP A 158 -1.18 5.94 -19.81
C ASP A 158 -0.80 7.35 -20.26
N ASN A 159 -1.73 8.29 -20.18
CA ASN A 159 -1.47 9.70 -20.48
C ASN A 159 -0.42 10.33 -19.53
N ALA A 160 -0.28 9.80 -18.34
CA ALA A 160 0.74 10.20 -17.37
C ALA A 160 2.07 9.47 -17.56
N GLN A 161 2.19 8.62 -18.59
CA GLN A 161 3.39 7.83 -18.90
C GLN A 161 3.81 6.90 -17.74
N VAL A 162 2.84 6.38 -16.98
CA VAL A 162 3.09 5.39 -15.95
C VAL A 162 3.36 4.04 -16.61
N PRO A 163 4.38 3.26 -16.17
CA PRO A 163 4.65 1.93 -16.72
C PRO A 163 3.42 1.03 -16.73
N ASP A 164 3.25 0.23 -17.81
CA ASP A 164 2.07 -0.63 -18.00
C ASP A 164 2.02 -1.80 -17.02
N SER A 165 3.16 -2.22 -16.50
CA SER A 165 3.25 -3.36 -15.59
C SER A 165 4.33 -3.09 -14.52
N PRO A 166 4.06 -3.41 -13.25
CA PRO A 166 2.77 -3.89 -12.73
C PRO A 166 1.77 -2.77 -12.44
N ARG A 167 0.50 -3.00 -12.77
CA ARG A 167 -0.63 -2.14 -12.36
C ARG A 167 -1.68 -2.96 -11.64
N TYR A 168 -2.27 -2.39 -10.61
CA TYR A 168 -3.29 -3.04 -9.79
C TYR A 168 -4.60 -2.28 -9.81
N LEU A 169 -5.69 -3.04 -9.86
CA LEU A 169 -7.06 -2.55 -9.67
C LEU A 169 -7.58 -3.06 -8.32
N VAL A 170 -7.68 -2.18 -7.35
CA VAL A 170 -8.24 -2.50 -6.04
C VAL A 170 -9.74 -2.26 -6.06
N VAL A 171 -10.50 -3.27 -5.64
CA VAL A 171 -11.97 -3.24 -5.63
C VAL A 171 -12.53 -3.74 -4.30
N SER A 172 -13.67 -3.15 -3.90
CA SER A 172 -14.48 -3.69 -2.82
C SER A 172 -15.26 -4.95 -3.26
N PRO A 173 -15.73 -5.80 -2.34
CA PRO A 173 -16.58 -6.93 -2.70
C PRO A 173 -17.84 -6.51 -3.45
N GLN A 174 -18.41 -5.34 -3.12
CA GLN A 174 -19.59 -4.80 -3.80
C GLN A 174 -19.26 -4.35 -5.23
N THR A 175 -18.15 -3.62 -5.40
CA THR A 175 -17.66 -3.22 -6.74
C THR A 175 -17.36 -4.45 -7.59
N TYR A 176 -16.73 -5.47 -7.01
CA TYR A 176 -16.48 -6.74 -7.71
C TYR A 176 -17.77 -7.45 -8.14
N TYR A 177 -18.80 -7.44 -7.29
CA TYR A 177 -20.12 -7.98 -7.65
C TYR A 177 -20.73 -7.23 -8.85
N ILE A 178 -20.66 -5.89 -8.87
CA ILE A 178 -21.10 -5.07 -10.00
C ILE A 178 -20.30 -5.41 -11.28
N MET A 179 -18.98 -5.60 -11.17
CA MET A 179 -18.13 -6.01 -12.28
C MET A 179 -18.59 -7.35 -12.88
N LYS A 180 -18.94 -8.32 -12.04
CA LYS A 180 -19.45 -9.63 -12.48
C LYS A 180 -20.78 -9.57 -13.21
N GLN A 181 -21.58 -8.54 -12.97
CA GLN A 181 -22.84 -8.31 -13.67
C GLN A 181 -22.67 -7.55 -14.99
N SER A 182 -21.50 -6.97 -15.23
CA SER A 182 -21.22 -6.25 -16.47
C SER A 182 -21.00 -7.22 -17.62
N ALA A 183 -21.78 -7.08 -18.68
CA ALA A 183 -21.64 -7.92 -19.89
C ALA A 183 -20.31 -7.69 -20.63
N ASN A 184 -19.65 -6.56 -20.38
CA ASN A 184 -18.43 -6.15 -21.07
C ASN A 184 -17.15 -6.65 -20.35
N ILE A 185 -17.28 -7.25 -19.17
CA ILE A 185 -16.12 -7.72 -18.38
C ILE A 185 -16.03 -9.24 -18.47
N LEU A 186 -15.04 -9.72 -19.22
CA LEU A 186 -14.61 -11.11 -19.18
C LEU A 186 -13.39 -11.22 -18.27
N LEU A 187 -13.61 -11.65 -17.04
CA LEU A 187 -12.51 -11.96 -16.12
C LEU A 187 -11.93 -13.31 -16.53
N SER A 188 -10.81 -13.29 -17.24
CA SER A 188 -10.09 -14.51 -17.59
C SER A 188 -9.50 -15.14 -16.33
N GLY A 189 -10.09 -16.25 -15.90
CA GLY A 189 -9.47 -17.13 -14.92
C GLY A 189 -8.39 -17.96 -15.62
N THR A 190 -7.14 -17.55 -15.53
CA THR A 190 -6.00 -18.38 -15.97
C THR A 190 -5.61 -19.37 -14.87
N GLU A 191 -5.04 -20.51 -15.26
CA GLU A 191 -4.61 -21.59 -14.36
C GLU A 191 -3.51 -21.21 -13.34
N VAL A 192 -2.98 -20.00 -13.44
CA VAL A 192 -2.09 -19.37 -12.43
C VAL A 192 -2.86 -18.96 -11.15
N ALA A 193 -4.17 -19.23 -11.13
CA ALA A 193 -5.12 -18.74 -10.14
C ALA A 193 -4.92 -19.26 -8.71
N ALA A 194 -4.22 -20.37 -8.48
CA ALA A 194 -4.06 -20.91 -7.11
C ALA A 194 -3.14 -20.04 -6.26
N ASP A 195 -1.99 -19.62 -6.77
CA ASP A 195 -1.05 -18.72 -6.08
C ASP A 195 -1.59 -17.29 -5.97
N MET A 196 -2.35 -16.84 -6.98
CA MET A 196 -3.00 -15.53 -6.98
C MET A 196 -4.18 -15.45 -6.01
N ALA A 197 -4.92 -16.54 -5.84
CA ALA A 197 -6.05 -16.61 -4.90
C ALA A 197 -5.61 -16.46 -3.45
N ILE A 198 -4.46 -17.03 -3.08
CA ILE A 198 -3.87 -16.92 -1.73
C ILE A 198 -3.52 -15.45 -1.41
N ARG A 199 -3.10 -14.69 -2.41
CA ARG A 199 -2.77 -13.24 -2.29
C ARG A 199 -3.97 -12.31 -2.44
N GLY A 200 -5.19 -12.84 -2.67
CA GLY A 200 -6.41 -12.08 -2.91
C GLY A 200 -6.46 -11.39 -4.28
N VAL A 201 -5.64 -11.84 -5.20
CA VAL A 201 -5.70 -11.50 -6.62
C VAL A 201 -6.73 -12.41 -7.28
N ILE A 202 -7.67 -11.83 -8.03
CA ILE A 202 -8.82 -12.60 -8.57
C ILE A 202 -8.68 -12.85 -10.08
N GLY A 203 -7.81 -12.10 -10.75
CA GLY A 203 -7.60 -12.18 -12.19
C GLY A 203 -7.04 -10.90 -12.77
N THR A 204 -6.98 -10.83 -14.07
CA THR A 204 -6.56 -9.63 -14.79
C THR A 204 -7.72 -9.06 -15.60
N LEU A 205 -7.82 -7.76 -15.64
CA LEU A 205 -8.77 -7.01 -16.45
C LEU A 205 -8.00 -5.93 -17.20
N ASP A 206 -7.95 -6.00 -18.51
CA ASP A 206 -7.29 -5.00 -19.36
C ASP A 206 -5.85 -4.66 -18.91
N GLY A 207 -5.04 -5.70 -18.62
CA GLY A 207 -3.68 -5.53 -18.11
C GLY A 207 -3.57 -5.17 -16.62
N LEU A 208 -4.68 -4.87 -15.95
CA LEU A 208 -4.73 -4.57 -14.52
C LEU A 208 -4.90 -5.85 -13.70
N THR A 209 -4.06 -6.05 -12.71
CA THR A 209 -4.22 -7.13 -11.74
C THR A 209 -5.30 -6.77 -10.71
N VAL A 210 -6.40 -7.52 -10.68
CA VAL A 210 -7.53 -7.23 -9.79
C VAL A 210 -7.29 -7.76 -8.38
N VAL A 211 -7.31 -6.88 -7.39
CA VAL A 211 -7.15 -7.20 -5.96
C VAL A 211 -8.44 -6.85 -5.23
N LYS A 212 -9.08 -7.86 -4.64
CA LYS A 212 -10.27 -7.66 -3.81
C LYS A 212 -9.87 -7.43 -2.36
N VAL A 213 -10.40 -6.35 -1.78
CA VAL A 213 -10.15 -5.95 -0.38
C VAL A 213 -11.47 -5.85 0.37
N PRO A 214 -11.57 -6.37 1.60
CA PRO A 214 -12.77 -6.23 2.41
C PRO A 214 -13.16 -4.77 2.61
N ALA A 215 -14.47 -4.48 2.60
CA ALA A 215 -14.96 -3.11 2.74
C ALA A 215 -14.56 -2.45 4.06
N SER A 216 -14.34 -3.23 5.11
CA SER A 216 -13.88 -2.74 6.42
C SER A 216 -12.47 -2.12 6.39
N ARG A 217 -11.66 -2.45 5.39
CA ARG A 217 -10.29 -1.89 5.21
C ARG A 217 -10.25 -0.71 4.25
N LEU A 218 -11.38 -0.33 3.66
CA LEU A 218 -11.48 0.71 2.64
C LEU A 218 -12.19 1.96 3.22
N PRO A 219 -11.84 3.17 2.76
CA PRO A 219 -12.53 4.37 3.18
C PRO A 219 -14.00 4.37 2.75
N ALA A 220 -14.82 5.13 3.48
CA ALA A 220 -16.24 5.29 3.14
C ALA A 220 -16.38 5.87 1.71
N GLY A 221 -17.37 5.40 0.97
CA GLY A 221 -17.58 5.85 -0.41
C GLY A 221 -16.52 5.34 -1.40
N PHE A 222 -15.79 4.27 -1.06
CA PHE A 222 -14.81 3.68 -1.96
C PHE A 222 -15.48 3.02 -3.18
N GLY A 223 -15.12 3.46 -4.37
CA GLY A 223 -15.49 2.82 -5.63
C GLY A 223 -14.45 1.81 -6.09
N PHE A 224 -13.38 2.32 -6.70
CA PHE A 224 -12.20 1.53 -7.06
C PHE A 224 -10.95 2.42 -7.09
N LEU A 225 -9.78 1.79 -7.00
CA LEU A 225 -8.49 2.44 -7.08
C LEU A 225 -7.63 1.71 -8.11
N VAL A 226 -7.14 2.44 -9.11
CA VAL A 226 -6.10 1.95 -10.04
C VAL A 226 -4.77 2.52 -9.57
N LEU A 227 -3.78 1.66 -9.38
CA LEU A 227 -2.49 2.10 -8.86
C LEU A 227 -1.31 1.37 -9.50
N SER A 228 -0.19 2.09 -9.59
CA SER A 228 1.15 1.51 -9.78
C SER A 228 1.84 1.41 -8.42
N PRO A 229 2.41 0.24 -8.04
CA PRO A 229 3.10 0.07 -6.76
C PRO A 229 4.24 1.04 -6.52
N GLU A 230 4.84 1.54 -7.58
CA GLU A 230 5.94 2.51 -7.48
C GLU A 230 5.52 3.87 -6.91
N ALA A 231 4.21 4.17 -6.91
CA ALA A 231 3.69 5.42 -6.40
C ALA A 231 3.53 5.43 -4.87
N LEU A 232 3.48 4.26 -4.24
CA LEU A 232 3.30 4.09 -2.81
C LEU A 232 4.54 3.47 -2.16
N VAL A 233 4.89 3.96 -0.98
CA VAL A 233 5.95 3.42 -0.14
C VAL A 233 5.39 3.23 1.25
N CYS A 234 5.30 1.98 1.73
CA CYS A 234 4.73 1.63 3.02
C CYS A 234 5.79 0.95 3.89
N PRO A 235 6.72 1.72 4.48
CA PRO A 235 7.76 1.16 5.31
C PRO A 235 7.21 0.68 6.64
N THR A 236 7.71 -0.47 7.09
CA THR A 236 7.61 -0.92 8.46
C THR A 236 9.01 -0.92 9.05
N LYS A 237 9.23 -0.10 10.09
CA LYS A 237 10.57 0.10 10.66
C LYS A 237 10.85 -0.81 11.83
N LEU A 238 9.89 -0.96 12.73
CA LEU A 238 10.01 -1.73 13.95
C LEU A 238 8.81 -2.66 14.08
N GLN A 239 9.11 -3.92 14.29
CA GLN A 239 8.17 -4.94 14.73
C GLN A 239 8.82 -5.64 15.91
N ASP A 240 8.44 -5.24 17.12
CA ASP A 240 8.99 -5.79 18.36
C ASP A 240 7.85 -6.41 19.16
N PHE A 241 7.98 -7.72 19.40
CA PHE A 241 7.01 -8.50 20.15
C PHE A 241 7.73 -9.18 21.31
N GLN A 242 7.27 -8.90 22.55
CA GLN A 242 7.87 -9.42 23.74
C GLN A 242 6.84 -10.19 24.56
N THR A 243 7.28 -11.31 25.14
CA THR A 243 6.47 -12.13 26.03
C THR A 243 7.18 -12.24 27.37
N HIS A 244 6.52 -11.77 28.41
CA HIS A 244 7.03 -11.82 29.79
C HIS A 244 6.27 -12.84 30.60
N LEU A 245 7.00 -13.78 31.19
CA LEU A 245 6.42 -14.76 32.11
C LEU A 245 6.47 -14.21 33.54
N ASN A 246 5.31 -14.20 34.21
CA ASN A 246 5.16 -13.74 35.60
C ASN A 246 5.83 -12.38 35.86
N PRO A 247 5.46 -11.32 35.14
CA PRO A 247 6.02 -10.00 35.39
C PRO A 247 5.55 -9.48 36.78
N PRO A 248 6.26 -8.53 37.39
CA PRO A 248 5.87 -8.00 38.70
C PRO A 248 4.42 -7.48 38.70
N GLY A 249 3.60 -7.97 39.63
CA GLY A 249 2.21 -7.55 39.77
C GLY A 249 1.19 -8.34 38.96
N LEU A 250 1.62 -9.35 38.18
CA LEU A 250 0.75 -10.20 37.39
C LEU A 250 1.16 -11.67 37.55
N SER A 251 0.20 -12.56 37.81
CA SER A 251 0.41 -14.01 37.77
C SER A 251 -0.02 -14.52 36.40
N GLY A 252 0.95 -14.77 35.51
CA GLY A 252 0.63 -15.23 34.14
C GLY A 252 1.60 -14.69 33.11
N THR A 253 1.14 -14.61 31.86
CA THR A 253 1.93 -14.17 30.72
C THR A 253 1.48 -12.82 30.21
N LEU A 254 2.38 -11.86 30.13
CA LEU A 254 2.16 -10.56 29.50
C LEU A 254 2.76 -10.56 28.09
N VAL A 255 1.98 -10.18 27.10
CA VAL A 255 2.42 -10.03 25.71
C VAL A 255 2.35 -8.54 25.34
N GLU A 256 3.44 -8.03 24.83
CA GLU A 256 3.57 -6.65 24.37
C GLU A 256 4.03 -6.63 22.91
N GLY A 257 3.43 -5.75 22.12
CA GLY A 257 3.82 -5.54 20.72
C GLY A 257 3.94 -4.07 20.39
N ARG A 258 4.93 -3.72 19.58
CA ARG A 258 5.13 -2.38 19.07
C ARG A 258 5.41 -2.41 17.57
N LEU A 259 4.69 -1.59 16.83
CA LEU A 259 4.73 -1.48 15.38
C LEU A 259 4.96 -0.03 15.00
N VAL A 260 6.05 0.25 14.28
CA VAL A 260 6.31 1.58 13.69
C VAL A 260 6.23 1.46 12.19
N TYR A 261 5.21 2.08 11.61
CA TYR A 261 4.95 2.04 10.18
C TYR A 261 4.42 3.39 9.67
N ASP A 262 4.46 3.58 8.37
CA ASP A 262 3.77 4.68 7.70
C ASP A 262 3.45 4.30 6.26
N CYS A 263 2.76 5.18 5.54
CA CYS A 263 2.52 5.05 4.11
C CYS A 263 2.68 6.40 3.44
N PHE A 264 3.48 6.45 2.40
CA PHE A 264 3.76 7.67 1.64
C PHE A 264 3.39 7.50 0.18
N ALA A 265 2.73 8.49 -0.37
CA ALA A 265 2.57 8.62 -1.81
C ALA A 265 3.61 9.60 -2.34
N LEU A 266 4.48 9.15 -3.26
CA LEU A 266 5.58 9.95 -3.78
C LEU A 266 5.06 11.06 -4.70
N ASP A 267 5.38 12.33 -4.42
CA ASP A 267 4.84 13.48 -5.14
C ASP A 267 4.99 13.42 -6.66
N ASN A 268 6.16 12.99 -7.16
CA ASN A 268 6.40 12.87 -8.60
C ASN A 268 5.63 11.72 -9.25
N LYS A 269 5.13 10.77 -8.46
CA LYS A 269 4.44 9.56 -8.90
C LYS A 269 2.96 9.55 -8.56
N LEU A 270 2.41 10.64 -8.02
CA LEU A 270 0.98 10.74 -7.64
C LEU A 270 0.03 10.43 -8.81
N LYS A 271 0.44 10.74 -10.04
CA LYS A 271 -0.33 10.42 -11.25
C LYS A 271 -0.45 8.92 -11.52
N GLY A 272 0.35 8.08 -10.84
CA GLY A 272 0.21 6.63 -10.81
C GLY A 272 -0.91 6.11 -9.92
N LEU A 273 -1.68 7.01 -9.30
CA LEU A 273 -2.82 6.72 -8.43
C LEU A 273 -4.07 7.38 -9.01
N TYR A 274 -5.05 6.57 -9.38
CA TYR A 274 -6.38 7.02 -9.85
C TYR A 274 -7.45 6.46 -8.92
N TYR A 275 -8.19 7.34 -8.26
CA TYR A 275 -9.23 6.96 -7.30
C TYR A 275 -10.61 7.43 -7.74
N GLN A 276 -11.54 6.50 -7.91
CA GLN A 276 -12.94 6.79 -8.16
C GLN A 276 -13.77 6.58 -6.89
N ALA A 277 -14.33 7.66 -6.39
CA ALA A 277 -15.26 7.61 -5.27
C ALA A 277 -16.70 7.30 -5.72
N GLN A 278 -17.48 6.71 -4.83
CA GLN A 278 -18.92 6.51 -4.95
C GLN A 278 -19.65 7.33 -3.89
N PRO A 279 -20.89 7.81 -4.18
CA PRO A 279 -21.73 8.39 -3.15
C PRO A 279 -21.96 7.38 -2.01
N VAL A 280 -21.80 7.82 -0.79
CA VAL A 280 -22.09 7.01 0.39
C VAL A 280 -23.59 6.76 0.41
N LYS A 281 -24.00 5.49 0.33
CA LYS A 281 -25.41 5.16 0.54
C LYS A 281 -25.77 5.46 1.99
N ALA A 282 -26.70 6.38 2.19
CA ALA A 282 -27.27 6.70 3.49
C ALA A 282 -28.03 5.50 4.07
#